data_c58577107d87dc312c612e1e6816e9ca
#
_entry.id   c58577107d87dc312c612e1e6816e9ca
#
_cell.length_a   1.000
_cell.length_b   1.000
_cell.length_c   1.000
_cell.angle_alpha   90.00
_cell.angle_beta   90.00
_cell.angle_gamma   90.00
#
_symmetry.space_group_name_H-M   'P 1'
#
loop_
_entity.id
_entity.type
_entity.pdbx_description
1 polymer ?
#
loop_
_entity_poly.entity_id
_entity_poly.type
_entity_poly.pdbx_seq_one_letter_code
_entity_poly.pdbx_strand_id
1 'polypeptide(L)'
;MGFTLETVVPWGRSYDEYVSMFDLTEVDLGLRLLGCGDGPAGFNAALTKRGGHIVSVDPIYAFDTGQIRSRVSETYETVMTQMRKHHSHYVWGTIPSVEHLGAVRMSAMGTFFADFEAGKQEGRYLAGELPSLPFRHGQFDLALSSHFLFLYSAHLSAEFHLQALQEMVRVAREVRIFPLLTLDGIPS
;
A
#
# COMPACT_ATOMS: atom_id res chain seq x y z
N MET A 1 14.57 -20.94 -5.16
CA MET A 1 14.62 -19.53 -5.59
C MET A 1 13.33 -18.89 -5.10
N GLY A 2 13.44 -17.87 -4.26
CA GLY A 2 12.30 -17.13 -3.73
C GLY A 2 11.60 -16.25 -4.77
N PHE A 3 10.53 -15.60 -4.34
CA PHE A 3 9.83 -14.58 -5.14
C PHE A 3 10.72 -13.34 -5.24
N THR A 4 11.12 -12.96 -6.44
CA THR A 4 11.98 -11.79 -6.67
C THR A 4 11.26 -10.79 -7.55
N LEU A 5 11.18 -9.54 -7.07
CA LEU A 5 10.78 -8.37 -7.85
C LEU A 5 12.00 -7.44 -7.93
N GLU A 6 12.42 -7.06 -9.12
CA GLU A 6 13.55 -6.15 -9.33
C GLU A 6 13.25 -4.72 -8.86
N THR A 7 11.98 -4.38 -8.74
CA THR A 7 11.50 -3.06 -8.31
C THR A 7 10.19 -3.18 -7.53
N VAL A 8 9.84 -2.17 -6.74
CA VAL A 8 8.52 -2.06 -6.12
C VAL A 8 7.44 -2.07 -7.19
N VAL A 9 6.45 -2.94 -7.05
CA VAL A 9 5.38 -3.14 -8.02
C VAL A 9 4.12 -2.44 -7.55
N PRO A 10 3.43 -1.66 -8.40
CA PRO A 10 2.16 -1.04 -8.06
C PRO A 10 1.04 -2.11 -8.00
N TRP A 11 0.81 -2.66 -6.81
CA TRP A 11 -0.11 -3.78 -6.58
C TRP A 11 -1.05 -3.46 -5.42
N GLY A 12 -2.10 -2.69 -5.71
CA GLY A 12 -3.01 -2.12 -4.72
C GLY A 12 -3.83 -3.15 -3.94
N ARG A 13 -4.17 -2.80 -2.70
CA ARG A 13 -4.99 -3.57 -1.76
C ARG A 13 -6.37 -2.94 -1.61
N SER A 14 -7.36 -3.77 -1.29
CA SER A 14 -8.73 -3.33 -1.05
C SER A 14 -8.91 -2.75 0.36
N TYR A 15 -10.09 -2.15 0.59
CA TYR A 15 -10.51 -1.66 1.90
C TYR A 15 -10.53 -2.79 2.94
N ASP A 16 -11.17 -3.90 2.62
CA ASP A 16 -11.32 -5.02 3.56
C ASP A 16 -9.97 -5.65 3.92
N GLU A 17 -9.04 -5.68 2.97
CA GLU A 17 -7.67 -6.11 3.26
C GLU A 17 -6.96 -5.17 4.24
N TYR A 18 -7.07 -3.85 4.07
CA TYR A 18 -6.49 -2.89 5.04
C TYR A 18 -7.10 -3.06 6.43
N VAL A 19 -8.42 -3.15 6.52
CA VAL A 19 -9.11 -3.40 7.81
C VAL A 19 -8.57 -4.66 8.48
N SER A 20 -8.45 -5.75 7.74
CA SER A 20 -7.96 -7.02 8.27
C SER A 20 -6.47 -7.01 8.61
N MET A 21 -5.61 -6.48 7.71
CA MET A 21 -4.16 -6.49 7.89
C MET A 21 -3.69 -5.64 9.07
N PHE A 22 -4.34 -4.51 9.29
CA PHE A 22 -3.98 -3.56 10.34
C PHE A 22 -4.87 -3.66 11.58
N ASP A 23 -5.81 -4.63 11.61
CA ASP A 23 -6.79 -4.78 12.69
C ASP A 23 -7.50 -3.46 13.00
N LEU A 24 -8.00 -2.80 11.94
CA LEU A 24 -8.62 -1.48 12.08
C LEU A 24 -10.02 -1.61 12.67
N THR A 25 -10.24 -0.91 13.78
CA THR A 25 -11.54 -0.79 14.40
C THR A 25 -12.34 0.38 13.82
N GLU A 26 -13.65 0.45 14.10
CA GLU A 26 -14.48 1.60 13.75
C GLU A 26 -13.94 2.92 14.34
N VAL A 27 -13.28 2.85 15.50
CA VAL A 27 -12.62 4.01 16.12
C VAL A 27 -11.42 4.44 15.26
N ASP A 28 -10.57 3.49 14.84
CA ASP A 28 -9.42 3.79 13.97
C ASP A 28 -9.86 4.40 12.63
N LEU A 29 -10.95 3.88 12.05
CA LEU A 29 -11.49 4.36 10.77
C LEU A 29 -12.08 5.78 10.85
N GLY A 30 -12.40 6.26 12.05
CA GLY A 30 -12.81 7.64 12.32
C GLY A 30 -11.67 8.63 12.58
N LEU A 31 -10.41 8.16 12.65
CA LEU A 31 -9.23 8.97 12.89
C LEU A 31 -8.73 9.67 11.60
N ARG A 32 -7.78 10.60 11.76
CA ARG A 32 -7.02 11.17 10.63
C ARG A 32 -5.91 10.21 10.25
N LEU A 33 -6.10 9.51 9.13
CA LEU A 33 -5.22 8.46 8.66
C LEU A 33 -4.20 9.00 7.64
N LEU A 34 -3.01 8.39 7.64
CA LEU A 34 -1.99 8.58 6.62
C LEU A 34 -1.61 7.21 6.04
N GLY A 35 -1.66 7.06 4.74
CA GLY A 35 -1.11 5.90 4.03
C GLY A 35 0.25 6.24 3.45
N CYS A 36 1.28 5.43 3.73
CA CYS A 36 2.65 5.62 3.26
C CYS A 36 3.06 4.48 2.33
N GLY A 37 3.33 4.80 1.06
CA GLY A 37 3.65 3.80 0.05
C GLY A 37 2.44 2.95 -0.33
N ASP A 38 1.26 3.58 -0.44
CA ASP A 38 -0.02 2.89 -0.68
C ASP A 38 -0.14 2.38 -2.13
N GLY A 39 0.59 2.98 -3.07
CA GLY A 39 0.42 2.65 -4.47
C GLY A 39 -1.04 2.84 -4.94
N PRO A 40 -1.52 2.03 -5.91
CA PRO A 40 -2.88 2.13 -6.43
C PRO A 40 -3.91 1.40 -5.54
N ALA A 41 -3.83 1.56 -4.20
CA ALA A 41 -4.74 0.91 -3.26
C ALA A 41 -6.13 1.57 -3.27
N GLY A 42 -7.18 0.75 -3.22
CA GLY A 42 -8.56 1.20 -3.15
C GLY A 42 -9.00 1.69 -1.76
N PHE A 43 -8.13 1.61 -0.75
CA PHE A 43 -8.48 1.91 0.63
C PHE A 43 -8.87 3.37 0.82
N ASN A 44 -8.07 4.34 0.31
CA ASN A 44 -8.36 5.78 0.43
C ASN A 44 -9.75 6.12 -0.15
N ALA A 45 -10.01 5.74 -1.40
CA ALA A 45 -11.29 5.96 -2.04
C ALA A 45 -12.47 5.36 -1.27
N ALA A 46 -12.30 4.11 -0.82
CA ALA A 46 -13.37 3.39 -0.12
C ALA A 46 -13.62 3.94 1.28
N LEU A 47 -12.58 4.34 2.02
CA LEU A 47 -12.70 4.97 3.34
C LEU A 47 -13.35 6.35 3.22
N THR A 48 -12.89 7.19 2.28
CA THR A 48 -13.47 8.52 2.06
C THR A 48 -14.96 8.43 1.72
N LYS A 49 -15.35 7.48 0.87
CA LYS A 49 -16.78 7.24 0.55
C LYS A 49 -17.61 6.86 1.77
N ARG A 50 -16.99 6.30 2.81
CA ARG A 50 -17.62 5.96 4.10
C ARG A 50 -17.59 7.10 5.12
N GLY A 51 -17.06 8.26 4.74
CA GLY A 51 -16.95 9.44 5.60
C GLY A 51 -15.70 9.51 6.47
N GLY A 52 -14.74 8.61 6.28
CA GLY A 52 -13.43 8.65 6.95
C GLY A 52 -12.47 9.66 6.32
N HIS A 53 -11.35 9.89 6.99
CA HIS A 53 -10.35 10.89 6.60
C HIS A 53 -8.97 10.25 6.41
N ILE A 54 -8.47 10.26 5.20
CA ILE A 54 -7.15 9.71 4.86
C ILE A 54 -6.43 10.55 3.81
N VAL A 55 -5.13 10.69 3.98
CA VAL A 55 -4.21 11.14 2.93
C VAL A 55 -3.27 9.98 2.61
N SER A 56 -3.08 9.69 1.33
CA SER A 56 -2.10 8.69 0.85
C SER A 56 -0.93 9.38 0.17
N VAL A 57 0.28 8.92 0.48
CA VAL A 57 1.54 9.42 -0.11
C VAL A 57 2.26 8.28 -0.80
N ASP A 58 2.57 8.49 -2.09
CA ASP A 58 3.34 7.54 -2.90
C ASP A 58 4.00 8.27 -4.07
N PRO A 59 5.23 7.90 -4.49
CA PRO A 59 5.88 8.49 -5.66
C PRO A 59 5.06 8.38 -6.96
N ILE A 60 4.26 7.31 -7.10
CA ILE A 60 3.46 7.10 -8.33
C ILE A 60 2.39 8.16 -8.54
N TYR A 61 2.00 8.90 -7.51
CA TYR A 61 1.00 9.96 -7.64
C TYR A 61 1.51 11.22 -8.35
N ALA A 62 2.81 11.25 -8.70
CA ALA A 62 3.36 12.24 -9.63
C ALA A 62 2.88 12.03 -11.07
N PHE A 63 2.48 10.81 -11.42
CA PHE A 63 2.03 10.42 -12.75
C PHE A 63 0.52 10.62 -12.93
N ASP A 64 0.07 10.60 -14.17
CA ASP A 64 -1.35 10.61 -14.51
C ASP A 64 -1.96 9.20 -14.45
N THR A 65 -3.30 9.13 -14.46
CA THR A 65 -4.04 7.87 -14.39
C THR A 65 -3.67 6.90 -15.51
N GLY A 66 -3.43 7.41 -16.73
CA GLY A 66 -3.06 6.58 -17.88
C GLY A 66 -1.70 5.91 -17.69
N GLN A 67 -0.71 6.67 -17.23
CA GLN A 67 0.64 6.18 -16.95
C GLN A 67 0.64 5.11 -15.85
N ILE A 68 -0.10 5.35 -14.75
CA ILE A 68 -0.23 4.37 -13.67
C ILE A 68 -0.93 3.10 -14.17
N ARG A 69 -2.00 3.21 -14.96
CA ARG A 69 -2.70 2.05 -15.56
C ARG A 69 -1.79 1.24 -16.47
N SER A 70 -1.00 1.89 -17.32
CA SER A 70 -0.03 1.21 -18.19
C SER A 70 0.95 0.39 -17.36
N ARG A 71 1.51 0.99 -16.32
CA ARG A 71 2.46 0.32 -15.43
C ARG A 71 1.84 -0.86 -14.69
N VAL A 72 0.61 -0.73 -14.21
CA VAL A 72 -0.13 -1.84 -13.59
C VAL A 72 -0.33 -2.98 -14.60
N SER A 73 -0.74 -2.67 -15.82
CA SER A 73 -0.97 -3.68 -16.87
C SER A 73 0.31 -4.40 -17.28
N GLU A 74 1.42 -3.69 -17.41
CA GLU A 74 2.75 -4.26 -17.73
C GLU A 74 3.23 -5.24 -16.66
N THR A 75 2.97 -4.94 -15.39
CA THR A 75 3.43 -5.75 -14.27
C THR A 75 2.47 -6.90 -13.91
N TYR A 76 1.20 -6.80 -14.29
CA TYR A 76 0.16 -7.77 -13.93
C TYR A 76 0.52 -9.20 -14.31
N GLU A 77 0.83 -9.46 -15.57
CA GLU A 77 1.15 -10.81 -16.06
C GLU A 77 2.43 -11.36 -15.43
N THR A 78 3.42 -10.51 -15.18
CA THR A 78 4.65 -10.90 -14.50
C THR A 78 4.36 -11.36 -13.08
N VAL A 79 3.59 -10.57 -12.31
CA VAL A 79 3.22 -10.91 -10.94
C VAL A 79 2.35 -12.17 -10.90
N MET A 80 1.34 -12.29 -11.77
CA MET A 80 0.47 -13.47 -11.83
C MET A 80 1.26 -14.74 -12.17
N THR A 81 2.23 -14.64 -13.08
CA THR A 81 3.12 -15.77 -13.43
C THR A 81 3.99 -16.19 -12.25
N GLN A 82 4.56 -15.23 -11.52
CA GLN A 82 5.33 -15.51 -10.30
C GLN A 82 4.44 -16.15 -9.22
N MET A 83 3.23 -15.65 -9.02
CA MET A 83 2.28 -16.19 -8.05
C MET A 83 1.90 -17.64 -8.37
N ARG A 84 1.64 -17.98 -9.65
CA ARG A 84 1.37 -19.35 -10.07
C ARG A 84 2.56 -20.27 -9.82
N LYS A 85 3.77 -19.80 -10.13
CA LYS A 85 5.01 -20.56 -9.93
C LYS A 85 5.29 -20.87 -8.47
N HIS A 86 4.94 -19.96 -7.56
CA HIS A 86 5.18 -20.07 -6.13
C HIS A 86 3.91 -20.37 -5.32
N HIS A 87 2.86 -20.84 -5.96
CA HIS A 87 1.54 -21.11 -5.37
C HIS A 87 1.60 -21.88 -4.04
N SER A 88 2.49 -22.87 -3.93
CA SER A 88 2.65 -23.69 -2.72
C SER A 88 3.29 -22.97 -1.53
N HIS A 89 3.86 -21.79 -1.74
CA HIS A 89 4.48 -20.99 -0.66
C HIS A 89 3.49 -20.07 0.06
N TYR A 90 2.26 -19.96 -0.44
CA TYR A 90 1.24 -19.09 0.12
C TYR A 90 0.18 -19.88 0.88
N VAL A 91 -0.31 -19.27 1.95
CA VAL A 91 -1.47 -19.79 2.69
C VAL A 91 -2.74 -19.25 2.03
N TRP A 92 -3.49 -20.14 1.43
CA TRP A 92 -4.75 -19.83 0.75
C TRP A 92 -5.90 -19.97 1.76
N GLY A 93 -6.44 -18.83 2.19
CA GLY A 93 -7.58 -18.77 3.11
C GLY A 93 -8.77 -18.04 2.48
N THR A 94 -8.97 -16.79 2.82
CA THR A 94 -10.01 -15.91 2.25
C THR A 94 -9.84 -15.65 0.76
N ILE A 95 -8.62 -15.79 0.24
CA ILE A 95 -8.31 -15.74 -1.20
C ILE A 95 -7.96 -17.16 -1.64
N PRO A 96 -8.87 -17.88 -2.32
CA PRO A 96 -8.75 -19.33 -2.54
C PRO A 96 -7.85 -19.72 -3.72
N SER A 97 -7.49 -18.79 -4.62
CA SER A 97 -6.68 -19.08 -5.81
C SER A 97 -5.91 -17.85 -6.30
N VAL A 98 -4.91 -18.09 -7.16
CA VAL A 98 -4.13 -17.02 -7.82
C VAL A 98 -5.05 -16.17 -8.70
N GLU A 99 -5.96 -16.77 -9.43
CA GLU A 99 -6.92 -16.07 -10.29
C GLU A 99 -7.86 -15.18 -9.48
N HIS A 100 -8.33 -15.69 -8.33
CA HIS A 100 -9.14 -14.89 -7.41
C HIS A 100 -8.33 -13.71 -6.84
N LEU A 101 -7.06 -13.94 -6.48
CA LEU A 101 -6.16 -12.87 -6.06
C LEU A 101 -6.04 -11.78 -7.14
N GLY A 102 -5.81 -12.18 -8.39
CA GLY A 102 -5.76 -11.24 -9.52
C GLY A 102 -7.03 -10.40 -9.64
N ALA A 103 -8.20 -11.03 -9.55
CA ALA A 103 -9.49 -10.35 -9.60
C ALA A 103 -9.67 -9.35 -8.45
N VAL A 104 -9.33 -9.73 -7.22
CA VAL A 104 -9.38 -8.86 -6.03
C VAL A 104 -8.46 -7.65 -6.21
N ARG A 105 -7.24 -7.85 -6.70
CA ARG A 105 -6.29 -6.76 -6.96
C ARG A 105 -6.80 -5.79 -8.03
N MET A 106 -7.27 -6.31 -9.15
CA MET A 106 -7.82 -5.48 -10.23
C MET A 106 -9.06 -4.70 -9.78
N SER A 107 -9.91 -5.27 -8.95
CA SER A 107 -11.06 -4.59 -8.36
C SER A 107 -10.63 -3.45 -7.42
N ALA A 108 -9.65 -3.71 -6.54
CA ALA A 108 -9.12 -2.70 -5.64
C ALA A 108 -8.48 -1.52 -6.41
N MET A 109 -7.65 -1.81 -7.40
CA MET A 109 -7.05 -0.79 -8.27
C MET A 109 -8.10 -0.08 -9.13
N GLY A 110 -9.16 -0.76 -9.56
CA GLY A 110 -10.32 -0.14 -10.21
C GLY A 110 -10.98 0.92 -9.34
N THR A 111 -11.15 0.64 -8.05
CA THR A 111 -11.66 1.60 -7.05
C THR A 111 -10.74 2.83 -6.92
N PHE A 112 -9.43 2.61 -6.85
CA PHE A 112 -8.43 3.69 -6.85
C PHE A 112 -8.56 4.54 -8.12
N PHE A 113 -8.54 3.93 -9.30
CA PHE A 113 -8.59 4.67 -10.57
C PHE A 113 -9.86 5.48 -10.79
N ALA A 114 -10.97 5.04 -10.22
CA ALA A 114 -12.24 5.77 -10.31
C ALA A 114 -12.24 7.05 -9.47
N ASP A 115 -11.39 7.14 -8.45
CA ASP A 115 -11.32 8.22 -7.47
C ASP A 115 -10.07 9.11 -7.62
N PHE A 116 -9.00 8.60 -8.23
CA PHE A 116 -7.67 9.18 -8.15
C PHE A 116 -7.60 10.65 -8.58
N GLU A 117 -8.19 11.02 -9.72
CA GLU A 117 -8.12 12.40 -10.23
C GLU A 117 -8.88 13.37 -9.30
N ALA A 118 -10.07 12.99 -8.83
CA ALA A 118 -10.83 13.80 -7.88
C ALA A 118 -10.10 13.89 -6.53
N GLY A 119 -9.65 12.76 -6.02
CA GLY A 119 -8.92 12.70 -4.74
C GLY A 119 -7.59 13.44 -4.77
N LYS A 120 -6.92 13.50 -5.93
CA LYS A 120 -5.71 14.30 -6.12
C LYS A 120 -6.03 15.80 -6.06
N GLN A 121 -7.13 16.24 -6.69
CA GLN A 121 -7.61 17.62 -6.59
C GLN A 121 -8.03 18.01 -5.17
N GLU A 122 -8.57 17.06 -4.40
CA GLU A 122 -8.95 17.22 -3.00
C GLU A 122 -7.75 17.14 -2.03
N GLY A 123 -6.54 16.84 -2.53
CA GLY A 123 -5.34 16.69 -1.71
C GLY A 123 -5.26 15.37 -0.92
N ARG A 124 -6.02 14.34 -1.32
CA ARG A 124 -5.99 13.01 -0.69
C ARG A 124 -4.90 12.09 -1.22
N TYR A 125 -4.39 12.35 -2.43
CA TYR A 125 -3.27 11.65 -3.03
C TYR A 125 -2.14 12.64 -3.29
N LEU A 126 -1.02 12.48 -2.61
CA LEU A 126 0.14 13.37 -2.70
C LEU A 126 1.36 12.61 -3.21
N ALA A 127 2.02 13.17 -4.21
CA ALA A 127 3.32 12.67 -4.63
C ALA A 127 4.36 12.96 -3.56
N GLY A 128 5.02 11.92 -3.08
CA GLY A 128 6.04 11.99 -2.05
C GLY A 128 6.48 10.61 -1.60
N GLU A 129 7.55 10.55 -0.84
CA GLU A 129 8.14 9.29 -0.40
C GLU A 129 8.82 9.38 0.96
N LEU A 130 8.85 8.25 1.66
CA LEU A 130 9.70 8.10 2.83
C LEU A 130 11.19 8.16 2.39
N PRO A 131 12.08 8.67 3.24
CA PRO A 131 11.86 9.05 4.63
C PRO A 131 11.55 10.54 4.86
N SER A 132 10.99 11.25 3.89
CA SER A 132 10.71 12.69 4.05
C SER A 132 9.29 13.01 3.57
N LEU A 133 8.42 13.38 4.50
CA LEU A 133 7.01 13.64 4.23
C LEU A 133 6.67 15.14 4.44
N PRO A 134 5.85 15.75 3.57
CA PRO A 134 5.55 17.18 3.61
C PRO A 134 4.50 17.54 4.69
N PHE A 135 4.57 16.91 5.87
CA PHE A 135 3.58 17.08 6.94
C PHE A 135 4.21 17.62 8.23
N ARG A 136 3.38 18.28 9.03
CA ARG A 136 3.78 18.75 10.35
C ARG A 136 3.84 17.59 11.36
N HIS A 137 4.61 17.81 12.43
CA HIS A 137 4.65 16.87 13.57
C HIS A 137 3.24 16.62 14.11
N GLY A 138 2.88 15.33 14.28
CA GLY A 138 1.60 14.91 14.85
C GLY A 138 0.36 15.32 14.04
N GLN A 139 0.50 15.49 12.72
CA GLN A 139 -0.61 15.89 11.86
C GLN A 139 -1.68 14.81 11.75
N PHE A 140 -1.29 13.56 11.87
CA PHE A 140 -2.18 12.39 11.78
C PHE A 140 -2.29 11.67 13.13
N ASP A 141 -3.34 10.90 13.27
CA ASP A 141 -3.55 10.07 14.44
C ASP A 141 -2.96 8.67 14.23
N LEU A 142 -3.06 8.11 13.02
CA LEU A 142 -2.56 6.79 12.65
C LEU A 142 -1.93 6.82 11.26
N ALA A 143 -0.69 6.32 11.14
CA ALA A 143 -0.01 6.09 9.86
C ALA A 143 0.09 4.60 9.56
N LEU A 144 -0.22 4.24 8.32
CA LEU A 144 -0.22 2.87 7.81
C LEU A 144 0.83 2.73 6.71
N SER A 145 1.59 1.62 6.71
CA SER A 145 2.44 1.25 5.57
C SER A 145 2.19 -0.20 5.21
N SER A 146 1.58 -0.41 4.04
CA SER A 146 1.17 -1.71 3.53
C SER A 146 2.12 -2.21 2.45
N HIS A 147 2.73 -3.38 2.66
CA HIS A 147 3.51 -4.11 1.65
C HIS A 147 4.63 -3.27 1.01
N PHE A 148 5.27 -2.40 1.79
CA PHE A 148 6.35 -1.56 1.31
C PHE A 148 7.63 -1.79 2.13
N LEU A 149 7.77 -1.22 3.32
CA LEU A 149 9.05 -1.15 4.04
C LEU A 149 9.78 -2.51 4.15
N PHE A 150 9.35 -3.36 5.05
CA PHE A 150 10.06 -4.62 5.33
C PHE A 150 9.96 -5.64 4.19
N LEU A 151 8.88 -5.58 3.41
CA LEU A 151 8.70 -6.46 2.25
C LEU A 151 9.85 -6.32 1.23
N TYR A 152 10.34 -5.09 1.05
CA TYR A 152 11.42 -4.76 0.12
C TYR A 152 12.78 -4.54 0.79
N SER A 153 13.02 -5.14 1.97
CA SER A 153 14.28 -4.97 2.71
C SER A 153 15.54 -5.43 1.95
N ALA A 154 15.40 -6.26 0.90
CA ALA A 154 16.51 -6.55 -0.01
C ALA A 154 16.97 -5.34 -0.83
N HIS A 155 16.12 -4.33 -1.00
CA HIS A 155 16.36 -3.11 -1.79
C HIS A 155 16.49 -1.84 -0.92
N LEU A 156 16.07 -1.91 0.34
CA LEU A 156 16.02 -0.80 1.28
C LEU A 156 17.00 -1.06 2.44
N SER A 157 17.91 -0.14 2.68
CA SER A 157 18.90 -0.28 3.76
C SER A 157 18.26 -0.21 5.15
N ALA A 158 18.94 -0.75 6.17
CA ALA A 158 18.52 -0.62 7.57
C ALA A 158 18.42 0.86 8.00
N GLU A 159 19.32 1.69 7.49
CA GLU A 159 19.28 3.14 7.74
C GLU A 159 18.03 3.79 7.16
N PHE A 160 17.65 3.42 5.94
CA PHE A 160 16.39 3.87 5.32
C PHE A 160 15.18 3.47 6.18
N HIS A 161 15.13 2.22 6.65
CA HIS A 161 14.03 1.77 7.54
C HIS A 161 13.97 2.60 8.81
N LEU A 162 15.11 2.86 9.45
CA LEU A 162 15.16 3.68 10.66
C LEU A 162 14.66 5.09 10.42
N GLN A 163 15.12 5.74 9.35
CA GLN A 163 14.71 7.09 8.99
C GLN A 163 13.21 7.13 8.61
N ALA A 164 12.72 6.13 7.88
CA ALA A 164 11.31 6.02 7.51
C ALA A 164 10.41 5.86 8.74
N LEU A 165 10.80 5.02 9.70
CA LEU A 165 10.08 4.84 10.96
C LEU A 165 10.07 6.12 11.80
N GLN A 166 11.21 6.80 11.91
CA GLN A 166 11.31 8.09 12.61
C GLN A 166 10.39 9.14 11.99
N GLU A 167 10.33 9.19 10.66
CA GLU A 167 9.47 10.13 9.94
C GLU A 167 7.98 9.79 10.14
N MET A 168 7.60 8.52 10.05
CA MET A 168 6.21 8.12 10.31
C MET A 168 5.78 8.45 11.74
N VAL A 169 6.62 8.19 12.76
CA VAL A 169 6.36 8.54 14.16
C VAL A 169 6.37 10.06 14.37
N ARG A 170 7.14 10.81 13.57
CA ARG A 170 7.10 12.28 13.62
C ARG A 170 5.74 12.83 13.18
N VAL A 171 5.15 12.27 12.12
CA VAL A 171 3.91 12.81 11.51
C VAL A 171 2.64 12.22 12.10
N ALA A 172 2.70 11.06 12.75
CA ALA A 172 1.54 10.37 13.32
C ALA A 172 1.79 9.94 14.78
N ARG A 173 0.70 9.81 15.56
CA ARG A 173 0.76 9.36 16.96
C ARG A 173 0.97 7.86 17.09
N GLU A 174 0.42 7.10 16.16
CA GLU A 174 0.53 5.65 16.05
C GLU A 174 0.97 5.27 14.64
N VAL A 175 1.73 4.17 14.54
CA VAL A 175 2.21 3.62 13.25
C VAL A 175 1.93 2.13 13.22
N ARG A 176 1.30 1.65 12.16
CA ARG A 176 1.13 0.22 11.89
C ARG A 176 1.74 -0.13 10.54
N ILE A 177 2.51 -1.21 10.50
CA ILE A 177 3.22 -1.68 9.31
C ILE A 177 2.91 -3.14 9.05
N PHE A 178 2.63 -3.49 7.81
CA PHE A 178 2.34 -4.85 7.40
C PHE A 178 2.91 -5.15 5.98
N PRO A 179 3.51 -6.33 5.73
CA PRO A 179 3.94 -7.32 6.69
C PRO A 179 5.29 -6.97 7.34
N LEU A 180 5.65 -7.65 8.42
CA LEU A 180 6.99 -7.64 9.00
C LEU A 180 7.82 -8.82 8.46
N LEU A 181 7.64 -9.12 7.17
CA LEU A 181 8.28 -10.21 6.45
C LEU A 181 8.90 -9.68 5.17
N THR A 182 10.02 -10.28 4.76
CA THR A 182 10.60 -10.07 3.42
C THR A 182 9.74 -10.73 2.33
N LEU A 183 10.06 -10.47 1.07
CA LEU A 183 9.42 -11.15 -0.07
C LEU A 183 9.55 -12.68 -0.02
N ASP A 184 10.60 -13.20 0.61
CA ASP A 184 10.83 -14.63 0.81
C ASP A 184 10.10 -15.20 2.04
N GLY A 185 9.32 -14.38 2.76
CA GLY A 185 8.57 -14.79 3.94
C GLY A 185 9.42 -14.95 5.21
N ILE A 186 10.63 -14.40 5.23
CA ILE A 186 11.52 -14.42 6.38
C ILE A 186 11.21 -13.21 7.27
N PRO A 187 11.12 -13.35 8.61
CA PRO A 187 11.00 -12.21 9.52
C PRO A 187 12.13 -11.19 9.30
N SER A 188 11.79 -9.94 9.24
CA SER A 188 12.70 -8.81 9.03
C SER A 188 13.26 -8.29 10.34
#